data_5e4459e8799da8f82fd6247b65f84d15
#
_entry.id   5e4459e8799da8f82fd6247b65f84d15
#
_cell.length_a   1.000
_cell.length_b   1.000
_cell.length_c   1.000
_cell.angle_alpha   90.00
_cell.angle_beta   90.00
_cell.angle_gamma   90.00
#
_symmetry.space_group_name_H-M   'P 1'
#
loop_
_entity.id
_entity.type
_entity.pdbx_description
1 polymer ?
#
loop_
_entity_poly.entity_id
_entity_poly.type
_entity_poly.pdbx_seq_one_letter_code
_entity_poly.pdbx_strand_id
1 'polypeptide(L)'
;SVRPCGKPMHASAETGSPNFLRENMQKHLTNDDACFDFMVQLRTHPLEMPIEDPTIDWSEKDSPFIPAAKITISSQAFNTPEQLKFCEDFSFTPWHAALDHQPLGGINRVRKAVYETSSRIRHELNGIEPREPIGF
;
A
#
# COMPACT_ATOMS: atom_id res chain seq x y z
N SER A 1 8.74 3.23 3.90
CA SER A 1 7.92 3.24 5.13
C SER A 1 6.86 4.33 5.07
N VAL A 2 5.79 4.19 5.84
CA VAL A 2 4.78 5.23 6.04
C VAL A 2 4.60 5.47 7.53
N ARG A 3 4.48 6.74 7.93
CA ARG A 3 4.27 7.15 9.33
C ARG A 3 2.99 8.00 9.40
N PRO A 4 2.09 7.76 10.38
CA PRO A 4 0.94 8.66 10.56
C PRO A 4 1.41 10.08 10.84
N CYS A 5 0.82 11.08 10.18
CA CYS A 5 1.13 12.50 10.39
C CYS A 5 0.14 13.21 11.32
N GLY A 6 -0.86 12.52 11.80
CA GLY A 6 -1.86 13.02 12.75
C GLY A 6 -1.80 12.32 14.10
N LYS A 7 -2.78 12.65 14.95
CA LYS A 7 -2.96 11.88 16.20
C LYS A 7 -3.25 10.43 15.86
N PRO A 8 -2.60 9.46 16.53
CA PRO A 8 -2.87 8.05 16.29
C PRO A 8 -4.36 7.78 16.52
N MET A 9 -4.96 7.11 15.54
CA MET A 9 -6.32 6.61 15.67
C MET A 9 -6.30 5.49 16.71
N HIS A 10 -6.91 5.74 17.86
CA HIS A 10 -7.10 4.68 18.85
C HIS A 10 -8.21 3.76 18.35
N ALA A 11 -7.85 2.70 17.65
CA ALA A 11 -8.78 1.62 17.37
C ALA A 11 -9.10 0.93 18.71
N SER A 12 -10.30 1.18 19.23
CA SER A 12 -10.75 0.41 20.40
C SER A 12 -11.00 -1.03 19.96
N ALA A 13 -10.22 -1.96 20.48
CA ALA A 13 -10.44 -3.39 20.29
C ALA A 13 -11.71 -3.90 21.03
N GLU A 14 -12.50 -3.00 21.59
CA GLU A 14 -13.62 -3.30 22.48
C GLU A 14 -14.87 -3.86 21.78
N THR A 15 -14.89 -3.89 20.44
CA THR A 15 -16.14 -4.27 19.74
C THR A 15 -16.39 -5.76 19.62
N GLY A 16 -15.42 -6.62 19.92
CA GLY A 16 -15.55 -8.07 19.70
C GLY A 16 -15.84 -8.47 18.25
N SER A 17 -15.95 -7.51 17.35
CA SER A 17 -16.19 -7.74 15.93
C SER A 17 -14.91 -8.21 15.23
N PRO A 18 -14.95 -9.28 14.43
CA PRO A 18 -13.82 -9.68 13.61
C PRO A 18 -13.43 -8.62 12.55
N ASN A 19 -14.30 -7.67 12.28
CA ASN A 19 -14.12 -6.60 11.30
C ASN A 19 -13.81 -5.23 11.94
N PHE A 20 -13.41 -5.20 13.21
CA PHE A 20 -13.27 -3.95 13.97
C PHE A 20 -12.33 -2.91 13.31
N LEU A 21 -11.29 -3.34 12.61
CA LEU A 21 -10.38 -2.43 11.89
C LEU A 21 -11.11 -1.71 10.75
N ARG A 22 -11.89 -2.44 9.97
CA ARG A 22 -12.71 -1.88 8.88
C ARG A 22 -13.75 -0.90 9.41
N GLU A 23 -14.43 -1.29 10.48
CA GLU A 23 -15.48 -0.48 11.12
C GLU A 23 -14.90 0.82 11.70
N ASN A 24 -13.76 0.75 12.37
CA ASN A 24 -13.04 1.92 12.88
C ASN A 24 -12.55 2.83 11.74
N MET A 25 -12.00 2.27 10.67
CA MET A 25 -11.59 3.05 9.51
C MET A 25 -12.78 3.75 8.84
N GLN A 26 -13.90 3.06 8.69
CA GLN A 26 -15.13 3.64 8.15
C GLN A 26 -15.63 4.78 9.01
N LYS A 27 -15.71 4.58 10.33
CA LYS A 27 -16.13 5.61 11.29
C LYS A 27 -15.20 6.84 11.24
N HIS A 28 -13.90 6.63 11.15
CA HIS A 28 -12.93 7.71 11.05
C HIS A 28 -13.11 8.50 9.75
N LEU A 29 -13.05 7.83 8.60
CA LEU A 29 -13.10 8.49 7.30
C LEU A 29 -14.48 9.08 6.96
N THR A 30 -15.52 8.77 7.71
CA THR A 30 -16.82 9.47 7.58
C THR A 30 -16.73 10.91 8.08
N ASN A 31 -15.86 11.20 9.05
CA ASN A 31 -15.82 12.49 9.74
C ASN A 31 -14.51 13.25 9.54
N ASP A 32 -13.40 12.53 9.40
CA ASP A 32 -12.06 13.09 9.45
C ASP A 32 -11.20 12.58 8.28
N ASP A 33 -10.24 13.39 7.89
CA ASP A 33 -9.19 12.99 6.95
C ASP A 33 -8.15 12.11 7.67
N ALA A 34 -7.53 11.21 6.93
CA ALA A 34 -6.33 10.52 7.38
C ALA A 34 -5.10 10.98 6.61
N CYS A 35 -3.96 11.04 7.26
CA CYS A 35 -2.73 11.40 6.59
C CYS A 35 -1.53 10.56 7.04
N PHE A 36 -0.58 10.40 6.10
CA PHE A 36 0.66 9.68 6.32
C PHE A 36 1.82 10.41 5.64
N ASP A 37 2.95 10.45 6.32
CA ASP A 37 4.21 10.83 5.70
C ASP A 37 4.82 9.60 5.02
N PHE A 38 5.05 9.70 3.73
CA PHE A 38 5.75 8.69 2.94
C PHE A 38 7.24 8.88 3.11
N MET A 39 7.88 7.91 3.75
CA MET A 39 9.28 7.96 4.13
C MET A 39 10.12 7.07 3.22
N VAL A 40 11.25 7.56 2.77
CA VAL A 40 12.23 6.79 2.01
C VAL A 40 13.53 6.66 2.79
N GLN A 41 14.18 5.52 2.62
CA GLN A 41 15.53 5.25 3.11
C GLN A 41 16.44 5.04 1.91
N LEU A 42 17.49 5.82 1.79
CA LEU A 42 18.38 5.74 0.64
C LEU A 42 19.43 4.66 0.83
N ARG A 43 19.75 3.94 -0.23
CA ARG A 43 20.84 2.96 -0.23
C ARG A 43 22.18 3.67 -0.39
N THR A 44 22.84 3.97 0.72
CA THR A 44 24.13 4.69 0.76
C THR A 44 25.33 3.76 0.80
N HIS A 45 25.20 2.56 1.34
CA HIS A 45 26.25 1.57 1.53
C HIS A 45 25.86 0.22 0.88
N PRO A 46 26.24 -0.02 -0.38
CA PRO A 46 25.77 -1.21 -1.11
C PRO A 46 26.08 -2.56 -0.49
N LEU A 47 27.19 -2.68 0.23
CA LEU A 47 27.59 -3.94 0.89
C LEU A 47 26.78 -4.23 2.15
N GLU A 48 26.48 -3.19 2.93
CA GLU A 48 25.75 -3.27 4.19
C GLU A 48 24.23 -3.16 3.99
N MET A 49 23.82 -2.73 2.80
CA MET A 49 22.43 -2.56 2.40
C MET A 49 22.13 -3.40 1.15
N PRO A 50 22.19 -4.74 1.24
CA PRO A 50 21.92 -5.61 0.10
C PRO A 50 20.46 -5.50 -0.31
N ILE A 51 20.20 -5.59 -1.62
CA ILE A 51 18.84 -5.61 -2.19
C ILE A 51 18.29 -7.04 -2.22
N GLU A 52 19.16 -8.02 -2.42
CA GLU A 52 18.78 -9.42 -2.62
C GLU A 52 18.68 -10.22 -1.31
N ASP A 53 19.14 -9.67 -0.19
CA ASP A 53 19.04 -10.31 1.12
C ASP A 53 18.03 -9.57 2.02
N PRO A 54 16.80 -10.09 2.15
CA PRO A 54 15.77 -9.46 2.96
C PRO A 54 15.95 -9.66 4.47
N THR A 55 16.94 -10.43 4.90
CA THR A 55 17.21 -10.68 6.32
C THR A 55 18.09 -9.60 6.95
N ILE A 56 18.67 -8.75 6.12
CA ILE A 56 19.53 -7.64 6.57
C ILE A 56 18.71 -6.37 6.71
N ASP A 57 18.56 -5.91 7.94
CA ASP A 57 17.96 -4.61 8.23
C ASP A 57 18.94 -3.49 7.88
N TRP A 58 18.47 -2.52 7.11
CA TRP A 58 19.28 -1.33 6.81
C TRP A 58 19.28 -0.38 8.01
N SER A 59 20.48 -0.07 8.51
CA SER A 59 20.70 0.77 9.67
C SER A 59 20.12 2.18 9.46
N GLU A 60 19.16 2.60 10.30
CA GLU A 60 18.65 3.98 10.31
C GLU A 60 19.72 5.01 10.76
N LYS A 61 20.78 4.56 11.44
CA LYS A 61 21.87 5.42 11.83
C LYS A 61 22.71 5.84 10.62
N ASP A 62 22.91 4.91 9.68
CA ASP A 62 23.76 5.13 8.51
C ASP A 62 22.97 5.69 7.33
N SER A 63 21.68 5.39 7.27
CA SER A 63 20.73 5.93 6.31
C SER A 63 19.38 6.17 6.97
N PRO A 64 19.13 7.34 7.53
CA PRO A 64 17.87 7.65 8.19
C PRO A 64 16.73 7.76 7.18
N PHE A 65 15.51 7.45 7.63
CA PHE A 65 14.31 7.71 6.85
C PHE A 65 14.07 9.21 6.67
N ILE A 66 13.91 9.65 5.43
CA ILE A 66 13.59 11.03 5.08
C ILE A 66 12.17 11.11 4.51
N PRO A 67 11.39 12.16 4.84
CA PRO A 67 10.06 12.36 4.28
C PRO A 67 10.18 12.75 2.80
N ALA A 68 9.53 12.01 1.91
CA ALA A 68 9.53 12.25 0.47
C ALA A 68 8.20 12.78 -0.03
N ALA A 69 7.09 12.42 0.60
CA ALA A 69 5.75 12.87 0.22
C ALA A 69 4.78 12.77 1.40
N LYS A 70 3.64 13.44 1.28
CA LYS A 70 2.50 13.29 2.18
C LYS A 70 1.35 12.63 1.43
N ILE A 71 0.77 11.59 2.02
CA ILE A 71 -0.43 10.93 1.54
C ILE A 71 -1.59 11.46 2.38
N THR A 72 -2.58 12.06 1.73
CA THR A 72 -3.82 12.49 2.38
C THR A 72 -4.97 11.65 1.84
N ILE A 73 -5.74 11.07 2.74
CA ILE A 73 -6.98 10.35 2.43
C ILE A 73 -8.09 11.21 2.99
N SER A 74 -8.80 11.90 2.09
CA SER A 74 -9.90 12.78 2.48
C SER A 74 -11.06 11.98 3.06
N SER A 75 -11.84 12.63 3.92
CA SER A 75 -13.06 12.05 4.47
C SER A 75 -13.97 11.59 3.34
N GLN A 76 -14.46 10.37 3.40
CA GLN A 76 -15.23 9.74 2.36
C GLN A 76 -15.96 8.49 2.84
N ALA A 77 -17.06 8.14 2.16
CA ALA A 77 -17.62 6.81 2.25
C ALA A 77 -16.89 5.89 1.24
N PHE A 78 -16.30 4.81 1.72
CA PHE A 78 -15.56 3.88 0.85
C PHE A 78 -16.16 2.48 0.78
N ASN A 79 -17.34 2.29 1.35
CA ASN A 79 -18.01 1.00 1.51
C ASN A 79 -19.36 0.93 0.79
N THR A 80 -19.60 1.82 -0.18
CA THR A 80 -20.78 1.69 -1.05
C THR A 80 -20.63 0.45 -1.95
N PRO A 81 -21.75 -0.14 -2.43
CA PRO A 81 -21.68 -1.28 -3.33
C PRO A 81 -20.82 -1.04 -4.57
N GLU A 82 -20.87 0.17 -5.13
CA GLU A 82 -20.10 0.58 -6.31
C GLU A 82 -18.61 0.62 -6.02
N GLN A 83 -18.22 1.17 -4.87
CA GLN A 83 -16.82 1.25 -4.45
C GLN A 83 -16.25 -0.11 -4.09
N LEU A 84 -17.04 -0.97 -3.45
CA LEU A 84 -16.65 -2.34 -3.16
C LEU A 84 -16.42 -3.12 -4.46
N LYS A 85 -17.33 -2.96 -5.44
CA LYS A 85 -17.16 -3.54 -6.77
C LYS A 85 -15.92 -3.00 -7.47
N PHE A 86 -15.72 -1.69 -7.47
CA PHE A 86 -14.52 -1.08 -8.05
C PHE A 86 -13.24 -1.64 -7.41
N CYS A 87 -13.20 -1.76 -6.09
CA CYS A 87 -12.05 -2.31 -5.37
C CYS A 87 -11.80 -3.78 -5.71
N GLU A 88 -12.87 -4.57 -5.88
CA GLU A 88 -12.79 -5.98 -6.29
C GLU A 88 -12.26 -6.14 -7.71
N ASP A 89 -12.63 -5.23 -8.59
CA ASP A 89 -12.25 -5.23 -10.01
C ASP A 89 -10.89 -4.55 -10.27
N PHE A 90 -10.32 -3.89 -9.28
CA PHE A 90 -9.09 -3.13 -9.44
C PHE A 90 -7.83 -4.00 -9.31
N SER A 91 -6.83 -3.74 -10.15
CA SER A 91 -5.53 -4.42 -10.10
C SER A 91 -4.48 -3.58 -9.42
N PHE A 92 -3.82 -4.16 -8.41
CA PHE A 92 -2.68 -3.56 -7.74
C PHE A 92 -1.43 -4.38 -8.03
N THR A 93 -0.38 -3.72 -8.45
CA THR A 93 0.94 -4.34 -8.56
C THR A 93 2.03 -3.31 -8.28
N PRO A 94 3.10 -3.67 -7.57
CA PRO A 94 4.25 -2.77 -7.39
C PRO A 94 4.91 -2.37 -8.71
N TRP A 95 4.60 -3.08 -9.81
CA TRP A 95 5.14 -2.82 -11.13
C TRP A 95 4.38 -1.77 -11.92
N HIS A 96 3.22 -1.30 -11.45
CA HIS A 96 2.57 -0.08 -11.92
C HIS A 96 3.32 1.14 -11.35
N ALA A 97 4.52 1.36 -11.84
CA ALA A 97 5.42 2.41 -11.40
C ALA A 97 6.17 3.01 -12.60
N ALA A 98 6.61 4.26 -12.45
CA ALA A 98 7.49 4.88 -13.43
C ALA A 98 8.78 4.06 -13.61
N LEU A 99 9.41 4.14 -14.77
CA LEU A 99 10.61 3.35 -15.10
C LEU A 99 11.72 3.50 -14.06
N ASP A 100 11.93 4.71 -13.56
CA ASP A 100 12.95 5.01 -12.55
C ASP A 100 12.58 4.52 -11.13
N HIS A 101 11.34 4.10 -10.92
CA HIS A 101 10.83 3.64 -9.63
C HIS A 101 10.42 2.17 -9.64
N GLN A 102 10.87 1.41 -10.62
CA GLN A 102 10.54 -0.01 -10.70
C GLN A 102 11.14 -0.79 -9.51
N PRO A 103 10.39 -1.77 -8.98
CA PRO A 103 10.85 -2.59 -7.86
C PRO A 103 12.11 -3.38 -8.18
N LEU A 104 13.02 -3.43 -7.22
CA LEU A 104 14.26 -4.23 -7.28
C LEU A 104 14.20 -5.41 -6.31
N GLY A 105 15.07 -6.39 -6.55
CA GLY A 105 15.25 -7.54 -5.67
C GLY A 105 14.41 -8.75 -6.02
N GLY A 106 14.86 -9.94 -5.57
CA GLY A 106 14.26 -11.23 -5.89
C GLY A 106 12.82 -11.35 -5.42
N ILE A 107 12.51 -10.87 -4.23
CA ILE A 107 11.15 -10.88 -3.68
C ILE A 107 10.20 -10.07 -4.57
N ASN A 108 10.60 -8.90 -5.03
CA ASN A 108 9.76 -8.09 -5.91
C ASN A 108 9.58 -8.74 -7.29
N ARG A 109 10.61 -9.41 -7.83
CA ARG A 109 10.45 -10.17 -9.09
C ARG A 109 9.42 -11.30 -8.96
N VAL A 110 9.44 -12.03 -7.84
CA VAL A 110 8.39 -13.03 -7.55
C VAL A 110 7.02 -12.37 -7.41
N ARG A 111 6.93 -11.26 -6.69
CA ARG A 111 5.68 -10.52 -6.54
C ARG A 111 5.06 -10.13 -7.87
N LYS A 112 5.85 -9.77 -8.89
CA LYS A 112 5.32 -9.47 -10.22
C LYS A 112 4.43 -10.59 -10.74
N ALA A 113 4.99 -11.79 -10.83
CA ALA A 113 4.26 -12.97 -11.33
C ALA A 113 3.03 -13.31 -10.47
N VAL A 114 3.15 -13.20 -9.14
CA VAL A 114 2.05 -13.50 -8.21
C VAL A 114 0.91 -12.50 -8.36
N TYR A 115 1.19 -11.21 -8.42
CA TYR A 115 0.15 -10.16 -8.55
C TYR A 115 -0.55 -10.24 -9.91
N GLU A 116 0.20 -10.42 -11.00
CA GLU A 116 -0.37 -10.58 -12.34
C GLU A 116 -1.29 -11.81 -12.43
N THR A 117 -0.84 -12.95 -11.90
CA THR A 117 -1.64 -14.19 -11.90
C THR A 117 -2.88 -14.06 -11.02
N SER A 118 -2.75 -13.52 -9.81
CA SER A 118 -3.87 -13.33 -8.90
C SER A 118 -4.92 -12.37 -9.48
N SER A 119 -4.47 -11.26 -10.08
CA SER A 119 -5.35 -10.31 -10.74
C SER A 119 -6.11 -10.97 -11.90
N ARG A 120 -5.40 -11.69 -12.78
CA ARG A 120 -6.02 -12.39 -13.91
C ARG A 120 -7.09 -13.38 -13.45
N ILE A 121 -6.79 -14.24 -12.48
CA ILE A 121 -7.75 -15.23 -11.97
C ILE A 121 -8.97 -14.53 -11.38
N ARG A 122 -8.79 -13.45 -10.61
CA ARG A 122 -9.89 -12.71 -10.02
C ARG A 122 -10.80 -12.08 -11.09
N HIS A 123 -10.22 -11.48 -12.12
CA HIS A 123 -10.97 -10.92 -13.24
C HIS A 123 -11.74 -12.01 -14.01
N GLU A 124 -11.11 -13.15 -14.29
CA GLU A 124 -11.79 -14.30 -14.92
C GLU A 124 -12.98 -14.78 -14.10
N LEU A 125 -12.82 -14.92 -12.78
CA LEU A 125 -13.91 -15.33 -11.89
C LEU A 125 -15.04 -14.30 -11.80
N ASN A 126 -14.72 -13.02 -11.89
CA ASN A 126 -15.70 -11.93 -11.86
C ASN A 126 -16.31 -11.63 -13.23
N GLY A 127 -15.84 -12.28 -14.29
CA GLY A 127 -16.31 -12.02 -15.66
C GLY A 127 -15.96 -10.60 -16.16
N ILE A 128 -14.81 -10.06 -15.76
CA ILE A 128 -14.39 -8.69 -16.04
C ILE A 128 -13.12 -8.69 -16.87
N GLU A 129 -13.10 -7.88 -17.92
CA GLU A 129 -11.89 -7.64 -18.70
C GLU A 129 -10.88 -6.83 -17.88
N PRO A 130 -9.60 -7.28 -17.81
CA PRO A 130 -8.55 -6.51 -17.16
C PRO A 130 -8.40 -5.15 -17.84
N ARG A 131 -8.38 -4.08 -17.03
CA ARG A 131 -8.14 -2.73 -17.54
C ARG A 131 -6.92 -2.16 -16.84
N GLU A 132 -5.96 -1.70 -17.64
CA GLU A 132 -4.87 -0.90 -17.12
C GLU A 132 -5.38 0.48 -16.72
N PRO A 133 -4.82 1.09 -15.67
CA PRO A 133 -5.13 2.48 -15.31
C PRO A 133 -4.84 3.38 -16.52
N ILE A 134 -5.84 4.08 -17.00
CA ILE A 134 -5.67 5.08 -18.07
C ILE A 134 -5.12 6.32 -17.37
N GLY A 135 -3.84 6.59 -17.55
CA GLY A 135 -3.06 7.78 -17.19
C GLY A 135 -3.55 8.69 -16.07
N PHE A 136 -2.64 9.17 -15.28
CA PHE A 136 -2.86 10.28 -14.33
C PHE A 136 -2.84 11.61 -15.07
#